data_ef55eb102c040791ce2a7c118fee9905
#
_entry.id   ef55eb102c040791ce2a7c118fee9905
#
_cell.length_a   1.000
_cell.length_b   1.000
_cell.length_c   1.000
_cell.angle_alpha   90.00
_cell.angle_beta   90.00
_cell.angle_gamma   90.00
#
_symmetry.space_group_name_H-M   'P 1'
#
loop_
_entity.id
_entity.type
_entity.pdbx_description
1 polymer ?
#
loop_
_entity_poly.entity_id
_entity_poly.type
_entity_poly.pdbx_seq_one_letter_code
_entity_poly.pdbx_strand_id
1 'polypeptide(L)'
;HVAGIAGAETNNNIGVSSIGNGISIMALKAANASGSLSNTWDGLYYAGINNADIINCSWSSGTYSNTNQELVNWLADKGIIVVAAAGNYYNNLASSPRYPACYDNVICVANTNSSDVKVNSSNYGAKVDVSAPGSGIFSTVPFSTYASKTGTSMAAPMVSGLLGLMKSYAPDLENDIIIDCLQDECDDISSFNPSYNGLLGSGRINARASMQCLRNYMST
;
A
#
# COMPACT_ATOMS: atom_id res chain seq x y z
N HIS A 1 -3.90 -12.22 -5.99
CA HIS A 1 -4.88 -11.51 -5.17
C HIS A 1 -4.52 -10.04 -4.99
N VAL A 2 -3.28 -9.75 -4.57
CA VAL A 2 -2.76 -8.37 -4.37
C VAL A 2 -2.83 -7.58 -5.68
N ALA A 3 -2.35 -8.14 -6.79
CA ALA A 3 -2.40 -7.49 -8.11
C ALA A 3 -3.84 -7.16 -8.55
N GLY A 4 -4.80 -8.06 -8.27
CA GLY A 4 -6.20 -7.80 -8.60
C GLY A 4 -6.81 -6.65 -7.78
N ILE A 5 -6.39 -6.45 -6.53
CA ILE A 5 -6.82 -5.29 -5.73
C ILE A 5 -6.28 -3.99 -6.33
N ALA A 6 -4.99 -3.96 -6.67
CA ALA A 6 -4.33 -2.77 -7.17
C ALA A 6 -4.77 -2.40 -8.59
N GLY A 7 -4.87 -3.39 -9.51
CA GLY A 7 -4.98 -3.10 -10.94
C GLY A 7 -5.76 -4.13 -11.76
N ALA A 8 -6.79 -4.80 -11.19
CA ALA A 8 -7.72 -5.57 -12.02
C ALA A 8 -8.41 -4.64 -13.01
N GLU A 9 -8.59 -5.10 -14.24
CA GLU A 9 -9.30 -4.36 -15.27
C GLU A 9 -10.74 -4.07 -14.85
N THR A 10 -11.19 -2.86 -15.09
CA THR A 10 -12.53 -2.39 -14.68
C THR A 10 -13.45 -2.27 -15.89
N ASN A 11 -14.77 -2.23 -15.65
CA ASN A 11 -15.79 -1.99 -16.67
C ASN A 11 -15.80 -3.02 -17.85
N ASN A 12 -15.37 -4.26 -17.57
CA ASN A 12 -15.33 -5.36 -18.54
C ASN A 12 -16.39 -6.45 -18.29
N ASN A 13 -17.28 -6.26 -17.30
CA ASN A 13 -18.30 -7.22 -16.86
C ASN A 13 -17.73 -8.57 -16.35
N ILE A 14 -16.47 -8.61 -15.92
CA ILE A 14 -15.79 -9.82 -15.44
C ILE A 14 -15.18 -9.57 -14.06
N GLY A 15 -15.52 -10.43 -13.11
CA GLY A 15 -14.82 -10.57 -11.83
C GLY A 15 -14.91 -9.36 -10.91
N VAL A 16 -13.79 -8.69 -10.67
CA VAL A 16 -13.63 -7.60 -9.70
C VAL A 16 -13.11 -6.34 -10.37
N SER A 17 -13.47 -5.19 -9.83
CA SER A 17 -12.86 -3.91 -10.18
C SER A 17 -11.74 -3.58 -9.20
N SER A 18 -10.62 -3.06 -9.72
CA SER A 18 -9.55 -2.52 -8.87
C SER A 18 -9.83 -1.08 -8.45
N ILE A 19 -9.07 -0.58 -7.49
CA ILE A 19 -9.04 0.84 -7.15
C ILE A 19 -8.20 1.64 -8.18
N GLY A 20 -7.16 1.03 -8.74
CA GLY A 20 -6.25 1.63 -9.72
C GLY A 20 -6.71 1.40 -11.16
N ASN A 21 -7.79 2.08 -11.56
CA ASN A 21 -8.29 1.97 -12.93
C ASN A 21 -7.26 2.46 -13.95
N GLY A 22 -6.97 1.64 -14.95
CA GLY A 22 -6.08 1.99 -16.07
C GLY A 22 -4.58 1.90 -15.77
N ILE A 23 -4.17 1.35 -14.62
CA ILE A 23 -2.76 1.10 -14.31
C ILE A 23 -2.25 -0.21 -14.93
N SER A 24 -0.95 -0.27 -15.20
CA SER A 24 -0.27 -1.48 -15.66
C SER A 24 0.42 -2.20 -14.49
N ILE A 25 0.37 -3.52 -14.47
CA ILE A 25 1.00 -4.33 -13.42
C ILE A 25 2.33 -4.91 -13.91
N MET A 26 3.43 -4.53 -13.26
CA MET A 26 4.73 -5.20 -13.38
C MET A 26 4.76 -6.38 -12.39
N ALA A 27 4.51 -7.58 -12.87
CA ALA A 27 4.48 -8.78 -12.03
C ALA A 27 5.90 -9.31 -11.78
N LEU A 28 6.39 -9.20 -10.54
CA LEU A 28 7.71 -9.68 -10.13
C LEU A 28 7.58 -10.94 -9.26
N LYS A 29 8.21 -12.02 -9.72
CA LYS A 29 8.24 -13.28 -8.98
C LYS A 29 9.35 -13.23 -7.91
N ALA A 30 8.98 -12.91 -6.69
CA ALA A 30 9.89 -12.85 -5.54
C ALA A 30 9.91 -14.12 -4.68
N ALA A 31 9.09 -15.12 -5.01
CA ALA A 31 9.01 -16.39 -4.27
C ALA A 31 9.62 -17.55 -5.06
N ASN A 32 10.23 -18.50 -4.35
CA ASN A 32 10.69 -19.77 -4.91
C ASN A 32 9.52 -20.74 -5.21
N ALA A 33 9.83 -21.93 -5.68
CA ALA A 33 8.82 -22.95 -6.04
C ALA A 33 7.98 -23.44 -4.84
N SER A 34 8.50 -23.32 -3.62
CA SER A 34 7.77 -23.67 -2.38
C SER A 34 6.92 -22.52 -1.85
N GLY A 35 6.92 -21.36 -2.50
CA GLY A 35 6.19 -20.17 -2.08
C GLY A 35 6.90 -19.31 -1.02
N SER A 36 8.13 -19.68 -0.62
CA SER A 36 8.92 -18.86 0.29
C SER A 36 9.52 -17.66 -0.42
N LEU A 37 9.42 -16.48 0.19
CA LEU A 37 10.01 -15.25 -0.33
C LEU A 37 11.54 -15.32 -0.23
N SER A 38 12.24 -15.18 -1.35
CA SER A 38 13.70 -15.30 -1.42
C SER A 38 14.38 -14.11 -2.10
N ASN A 39 13.72 -13.46 -3.06
CA ASN A 39 14.31 -12.42 -3.91
C ASN A 39 13.49 -11.12 -3.87
N THR A 40 12.98 -10.77 -2.69
CA THR A 40 12.11 -9.58 -2.53
C THR A 40 12.86 -8.29 -2.82
N TRP A 41 14.08 -8.15 -2.31
CA TRP A 41 14.89 -6.95 -2.48
C TRP A 41 15.44 -6.81 -3.91
N ASP A 42 15.83 -7.93 -4.52
CA ASP A 42 16.19 -7.97 -5.96
C ASP A 42 15.01 -7.54 -6.83
N GLY A 43 13.79 -7.90 -6.42
CA GLY A 43 12.55 -7.45 -7.06
C GLY A 43 12.36 -5.94 -6.97
N LEU A 44 12.64 -5.29 -5.82
CA LEU A 44 12.57 -3.84 -5.68
C LEU A 44 13.62 -3.16 -6.57
N TYR A 45 14.86 -3.65 -6.57
CA TYR A 45 15.91 -3.14 -7.44
C TYR A 45 15.53 -3.25 -8.92
N TYR A 46 15.00 -4.42 -9.33
CA TYR A 46 14.52 -4.65 -10.69
C TYR A 46 13.39 -3.66 -11.07
N ALA A 47 12.42 -3.46 -10.19
CA ALA A 47 11.37 -2.47 -10.41
C ALA A 47 11.95 -1.06 -10.62
N GLY A 48 12.95 -0.71 -9.80
CA GLY A 48 13.62 0.59 -9.88
C GLY A 48 14.37 0.84 -11.18
N ILE A 49 15.08 -0.17 -11.72
CA ILE A 49 15.79 -0.04 -13.01
C ILE A 49 14.87 -0.12 -14.23
N ASN A 50 13.64 -0.63 -14.04
CA ASN A 50 12.61 -0.71 -15.08
C ASN A 50 11.53 0.36 -14.93
N ASN A 51 11.80 1.43 -14.17
CA ASN A 51 10.97 2.63 -14.06
C ASN A 51 9.53 2.33 -13.63
N ALA A 52 9.33 1.52 -12.60
CA ALA A 52 8.04 1.41 -11.95
C ALA A 52 7.71 2.74 -11.25
N ASP A 53 6.46 3.19 -11.30
CA ASP A 53 6.03 4.38 -10.58
C ASP A 53 5.78 4.07 -9.10
N ILE A 54 5.22 2.88 -8.82
CA ILE A 54 4.83 2.46 -7.48
C ILE A 54 5.23 1.00 -7.26
N ILE A 55 5.78 0.71 -6.07
CA ILE A 55 6.11 -0.66 -5.66
C ILE A 55 5.23 -1.06 -4.48
N ASN A 56 4.50 -2.17 -4.61
CA ASN A 56 3.70 -2.75 -3.53
C ASN A 56 4.42 -3.90 -2.83
N CYS A 57 4.67 -3.77 -1.54
CA CYS A 57 5.29 -4.77 -0.67
C CYS A 57 4.27 -5.36 0.30
N SER A 58 3.48 -6.36 -0.14
CA SER A 58 2.54 -7.10 0.73
C SER A 58 3.23 -8.21 1.54
N TRP A 59 4.43 -7.94 2.04
CA TRP A 59 5.27 -8.83 2.84
C TRP A 59 6.04 -8.03 3.89
N SER A 60 6.61 -8.72 4.89
CA SER A 60 7.45 -8.06 5.89
C SER A 60 8.51 -8.99 6.49
N SER A 61 9.61 -8.39 6.97
CA SER A 61 10.70 -9.00 7.73
C SER A 61 10.88 -8.27 9.06
N GLY A 62 11.44 -8.93 10.07
CA GLY A 62 11.77 -8.29 11.35
C GLY A 62 13.20 -7.73 11.43
N THR A 63 14.00 -7.87 10.37
CA THR A 63 15.42 -7.52 10.40
C THR A 63 15.67 -6.22 9.63
N TYR A 64 16.27 -5.23 10.29
CA TYR A 64 16.75 -4.01 9.65
C TYR A 64 18.03 -4.28 8.84
N SER A 65 18.20 -3.59 7.74
CA SER A 65 19.42 -3.61 6.92
C SER A 65 19.70 -2.22 6.36
N ASN A 66 20.89 -1.68 6.57
CA ASN A 66 21.32 -0.42 5.98
C ASN A 66 21.25 -0.46 4.44
N THR A 67 21.73 -1.55 3.83
CA THR A 67 21.69 -1.73 2.37
C THR A 67 20.26 -1.66 1.83
N ASN A 68 19.28 -2.21 2.55
CA ASN A 68 17.89 -2.16 2.13
C ASN A 68 17.29 -0.75 2.32
N GLN A 69 17.69 -0.02 3.36
CA GLN A 69 17.31 1.39 3.52
C GLN A 69 17.91 2.25 2.39
N GLU A 70 19.17 2.02 2.03
CA GLU A 70 19.82 2.70 0.89
C GLU A 70 19.10 2.41 -0.43
N LEU A 71 18.67 1.16 -0.64
CA LEU A 71 17.87 0.81 -1.82
C LEU A 71 16.54 1.57 -1.83
N VAL A 72 15.85 1.65 -0.70
CA VAL A 72 14.58 2.41 -0.59
C VAL A 72 14.81 3.90 -0.85
N ASN A 73 15.86 4.50 -0.30
CA ASN A 73 16.22 5.89 -0.56
C ASN A 73 16.50 6.13 -2.06
N TRP A 74 17.27 5.24 -2.70
CA TRP A 74 17.52 5.30 -4.13
C TRP A 74 16.25 5.20 -4.97
N LEU A 75 15.27 4.38 -4.56
CA LEU A 75 13.96 4.31 -5.21
C LEU A 75 13.20 5.64 -5.07
N ALA A 76 13.19 6.23 -3.87
CA ALA A 76 12.57 7.54 -3.63
C ALA A 76 13.23 8.65 -4.46
N ASP A 77 14.58 8.68 -4.53
CA ASP A 77 15.35 9.62 -5.36
C ASP A 77 15.02 9.48 -6.86
N LYS A 78 14.59 8.31 -7.30
CA LYS A 78 14.08 8.05 -8.65
C LYS A 78 12.62 8.46 -8.86
N GLY A 79 11.96 8.97 -7.84
CA GLY A 79 10.54 9.29 -7.88
C GLY A 79 9.62 8.06 -7.83
N ILE A 80 10.07 6.97 -7.23
CA ILE A 80 9.29 5.73 -7.08
C ILE A 80 8.71 5.66 -5.68
N ILE A 81 7.39 5.51 -5.55
CA ILE A 81 6.71 5.40 -4.26
C ILE A 81 6.68 3.93 -3.82
N VAL A 82 7.20 3.65 -2.63
CA VAL A 82 7.16 2.31 -2.03
C VAL A 82 6.04 2.24 -0.99
N VAL A 83 5.13 1.29 -1.14
CA VAL A 83 4.01 1.04 -0.22
C VAL A 83 4.18 -0.33 0.41
N ALA A 84 4.06 -0.42 1.73
CA ALA A 84 4.26 -1.67 2.44
C ALA A 84 3.20 -1.98 3.49
N ALA A 85 2.89 -3.27 3.62
CA ALA A 85 2.00 -3.79 4.65
C ALA A 85 2.65 -3.69 6.04
N ALA A 86 1.93 -3.12 7.02
CA ALA A 86 2.41 -2.98 8.41
C ALA A 86 2.69 -4.33 9.10
N GLY A 87 2.09 -5.43 8.60
CA GLY A 87 2.20 -6.78 9.18
C GLY A 87 0.99 -7.17 10.03
N ASN A 88 0.89 -8.48 10.36
CA ASN A 88 -0.31 -9.09 10.92
C ASN A 88 -0.01 -9.83 12.24
N TYR A 89 0.69 -9.19 13.17
CA TYR A 89 1.16 -9.79 14.43
C TYR A 89 0.60 -9.12 15.68
N TYR A 90 -0.34 -8.16 15.52
CA TYR A 90 -0.86 -7.36 16.63
C TYR A 90 0.23 -6.61 17.42
N ASN A 91 1.29 -6.20 16.76
CA ASN A 91 2.43 -5.55 17.39
C ASN A 91 2.41 -4.04 17.20
N ASN A 92 2.89 -3.31 18.21
CA ASN A 92 3.29 -1.92 18.04
C ASN A 92 4.65 -1.87 17.29
N LEU A 93 4.68 -1.18 16.15
CA LEU A 93 5.86 -1.08 15.29
C LEU A 93 7.03 -0.33 15.94
N ALA A 94 6.79 0.47 16.99
CA ALA A 94 7.86 1.10 17.76
C ALA A 94 8.68 0.10 18.57
N SER A 95 8.05 -1.00 19.03
CA SER A 95 8.73 -2.05 19.80
C SER A 95 9.06 -3.30 18.97
N SER A 96 8.38 -3.51 17.87
CA SER A 96 8.56 -4.65 16.97
C SER A 96 8.47 -4.21 15.51
N PRO A 97 9.49 -3.49 15.00
CA PRO A 97 9.46 -2.95 13.64
C PRO A 97 9.38 -4.04 12.58
N ARG A 98 8.76 -3.72 11.46
CA ARG A 98 8.62 -4.59 10.29
C ARG A 98 9.09 -3.86 9.04
N TYR A 99 9.92 -4.52 8.26
CA TYR A 99 10.51 -3.97 7.05
C TYR A 99 9.98 -4.70 5.80
N PRO A 100 9.70 -3.94 4.72
CA PRO A 100 10.09 -2.55 4.47
C PRO A 100 9.22 -1.48 5.13
N ALA A 101 8.07 -1.78 5.71
CA ALA A 101 7.09 -0.80 6.22
C ALA A 101 7.67 0.24 7.21
N CYS A 102 8.72 -0.10 7.97
CA CYS A 102 9.34 0.81 8.93
C CYS A 102 10.61 1.51 8.41
N TYR A 103 11.00 1.32 7.15
CA TYR A 103 12.02 2.15 6.53
C TYR A 103 11.51 3.57 6.28
N ASP A 104 12.43 4.52 6.26
CA ASP A 104 12.11 5.87 5.79
C ASP A 104 11.79 5.83 4.29
N ASN A 105 10.98 6.75 3.78
CA ASN A 105 10.50 6.81 2.40
C ASN A 105 9.61 5.60 1.98
N VAL A 106 8.97 4.91 2.93
CA VAL A 106 8.00 3.85 2.66
C VAL A 106 6.67 4.22 3.30
N ILE A 107 5.60 4.12 2.55
CA ILE A 107 4.22 4.29 3.06
C ILE A 107 3.78 3.00 3.76
N CYS A 108 3.67 3.06 5.08
CA CYS A 108 3.25 1.95 5.93
C CYS A 108 1.74 1.90 6.05
N VAL A 109 1.12 0.77 5.70
CA VAL A 109 -0.34 0.62 5.64
C VAL A 109 -0.87 -0.35 6.68
N ALA A 110 -1.72 0.14 7.59
CA ALA A 110 -2.48 -0.69 8.53
C ALA A 110 -3.81 -1.17 7.91
N ASN A 111 -4.45 -2.15 8.56
CA ASN A 111 -5.65 -2.80 8.05
C ASN A 111 -6.87 -2.49 8.91
N THR A 112 -7.96 -2.03 8.26
CA THR A 112 -9.28 -1.85 8.85
C THR A 112 -10.32 -2.81 8.22
N ASN A 113 -11.42 -3.00 8.92
CA ASN A 113 -12.60 -3.67 8.40
C ASN A 113 -13.60 -2.67 7.78
N SER A 114 -14.76 -3.14 7.33
CA SER A 114 -15.82 -2.33 6.72
C SER A 114 -16.53 -1.35 7.68
N SER A 115 -16.24 -1.41 8.97
CA SER A 115 -16.74 -0.47 9.99
C SER A 115 -15.65 0.47 10.49
N ASP A 116 -14.58 0.63 9.75
CA ASP A 116 -13.40 1.46 10.08
C ASP A 116 -12.67 1.06 11.37
N VAL A 117 -12.96 -0.13 11.91
CA VAL A 117 -12.28 -0.67 13.08
C VAL A 117 -11.00 -1.39 12.64
N LYS A 118 -9.89 -1.09 13.33
CA LYS A 118 -8.62 -1.81 13.13
C LYS A 118 -8.84 -3.31 13.27
N VAL A 119 -8.43 -4.07 12.25
CA VAL A 119 -8.46 -5.54 12.34
C VAL A 119 -7.50 -6.01 13.43
N ASN A 120 -7.95 -6.95 14.28
CA ASN A 120 -7.21 -7.35 15.47
C ASN A 120 -5.76 -7.73 15.17
N SER A 121 -5.51 -8.51 14.12
CA SER A 121 -4.16 -8.92 13.72
C SER A 121 -3.29 -7.78 13.20
N SER A 122 -3.85 -6.68 12.70
CA SER A 122 -3.07 -5.58 12.11
C SER A 122 -2.07 -5.02 13.12
N ASN A 123 -0.82 -4.86 12.69
CA ASN A 123 0.15 -4.05 13.40
C ASN A 123 -0.30 -2.59 13.39
N TYR A 124 0.23 -1.80 14.33
CA TYR A 124 -0.10 -0.41 14.58
C TYR A 124 1.13 0.33 15.14
N GLY A 125 1.08 1.64 15.22
CA GLY A 125 2.16 2.44 15.78
C GLY A 125 2.39 3.73 15.03
N ALA A 126 3.24 4.62 15.56
CA ALA A 126 3.56 5.93 14.96
C ALA A 126 4.25 5.85 13.58
N LYS A 127 4.69 4.65 13.16
CA LYS A 127 5.25 4.39 11.80
C LYS A 127 4.17 4.06 10.76
N VAL A 128 2.91 3.94 11.16
CA VAL A 128 1.80 3.79 10.21
C VAL A 128 1.50 5.16 9.60
N ASP A 129 1.49 5.25 8.29
CA ASP A 129 1.18 6.49 7.56
C ASP A 129 -0.31 6.61 7.27
N VAL A 130 -0.93 5.50 6.82
CA VAL A 130 -2.36 5.44 6.52
C VAL A 130 -2.95 4.07 6.86
N SER A 131 -4.25 4.00 6.98
CA SER A 131 -5.01 2.76 7.08
C SER A 131 -5.84 2.54 5.80
N ALA A 132 -6.11 1.28 5.47
CA ALA A 132 -6.97 0.94 4.34
C ALA A 132 -7.80 -0.32 4.62
N PRO A 133 -8.93 -0.52 3.92
CA PRO A 133 -9.70 -1.75 4.01
C PRO A 133 -8.86 -2.96 3.60
N GLY A 134 -8.79 -3.96 4.47
CA GLY A 134 -8.02 -5.18 4.20
C GLY A 134 -8.66 -6.42 4.81
N SER A 135 -9.92 -6.33 5.27
CA SER A 135 -10.66 -7.45 5.85
C SER A 135 -11.74 -7.95 4.92
N GLY A 136 -11.71 -9.26 4.59
CA GLY A 136 -12.70 -9.87 3.71
C GLY A 136 -12.63 -9.38 2.26
N ILE A 137 -11.48 -8.95 1.80
CA ILE A 137 -11.32 -8.38 0.46
C ILE A 137 -11.40 -9.47 -0.60
N PHE A 138 -12.39 -9.35 -1.48
CA PHE A 138 -12.61 -10.26 -2.60
C PHE A 138 -11.77 -9.84 -3.80
N SER A 139 -10.96 -10.74 -4.35
CA SER A 139 -10.08 -10.46 -5.48
C SER A 139 -9.68 -11.73 -6.23
N THR A 140 -8.96 -11.54 -7.34
CA THR A 140 -8.46 -12.63 -8.20
C THR A 140 -7.48 -13.55 -7.49
N VAL A 141 -7.55 -14.83 -7.80
CA VAL A 141 -6.56 -15.85 -7.40
C VAL A 141 -6.21 -16.72 -8.60
N PRO A 142 -5.17 -17.57 -8.54
CA PRO A 142 -4.82 -18.47 -9.66
C PRO A 142 -6.01 -19.28 -10.17
N PHE A 143 -5.89 -19.73 -11.44
CA PHE A 143 -6.87 -20.58 -12.13
C PHE A 143 -8.19 -19.86 -12.46
N SER A 144 -8.15 -18.56 -12.75
CA SER A 144 -9.32 -17.76 -13.15
C SER A 144 -10.47 -17.81 -12.11
N THR A 145 -10.11 -17.83 -10.84
CA THR A 145 -11.04 -17.84 -9.71
C THR A 145 -10.87 -16.62 -8.81
N TYR A 146 -11.72 -16.52 -7.80
CA TYR A 146 -11.73 -15.41 -6.85
C TYR A 146 -11.82 -15.93 -5.42
N ALA A 147 -11.28 -15.18 -4.48
CA ALA A 147 -11.37 -15.52 -3.06
C ALA A 147 -11.33 -14.26 -2.20
N SER A 148 -11.91 -14.34 -1.00
CA SER A 148 -11.76 -13.30 0.02
C SER A 148 -10.56 -13.60 0.89
N LYS A 149 -9.74 -12.56 1.16
CA LYS A 149 -8.61 -12.62 2.08
C LYS A 149 -8.61 -11.45 3.04
N THR A 150 -7.94 -11.63 4.19
CA THR A 150 -7.80 -10.59 5.22
C THR A 150 -6.34 -10.41 5.60
N GLY A 151 -5.90 -9.17 5.71
CA GLY A 151 -4.56 -8.81 6.18
C GLY A 151 -4.12 -7.43 5.68
N THR A 152 -3.07 -6.90 6.29
CA THR A 152 -2.38 -5.70 5.81
C THR A 152 -1.85 -5.88 4.37
N SER A 153 -1.64 -7.13 3.94
CA SER A 153 -1.32 -7.49 2.55
C SER A 153 -2.44 -7.18 1.56
N MET A 154 -3.69 -7.00 2.01
CA MET A 154 -4.83 -6.58 1.18
C MET A 154 -5.07 -5.08 1.29
N ALA A 155 -4.69 -4.46 2.41
CA ALA A 155 -4.75 -3.01 2.62
C ALA A 155 -3.69 -2.27 1.79
N ALA A 156 -2.44 -2.73 1.78
CA ALA A 156 -1.35 -2.11 1.02
C ALA A 156 -1.67 -1.92 -0.48
N PRO A 157 -2.17 -2.94 -1.23
CA PRO A 157 -2.51 -2.75 -2.64
C PRO A 157 -3.71 -1.82 -2.89
N MET A 158 -4.58 -1.55 -1.90
CA MET A 158 -5.58 -0.49 -2.00
C MET A 158 -4.90 0.89 -2.10
N VAL A 159 -3.89 1.12 -1.26
CA VAL A 159 -3.10 2.35 -1.30
C VAL A 159 -2.29 2.44 -2.59
N SER A 160 -1.62 1.36 -2.98
CA SER A 160 -0.82 1.32 -4.22
C SER A 160 -1.68 1.59 -5.46
N GLY A 161 -2.87 1.00 -5.53
CA GLY A 161 -3.80 1.24 -6.63
C GLY A 161 -4.33 2.67 -6.66
N LEU A 162 -4.65 3.26 -5.49
CA LEU A 162 -5.06 4.66 -5.39
C LEU A 162 -3.94 5.61 -5.84
N LEU A 163 -2.71 5.39 -5.36
CA LEU A 163 -1.55 6.18 -5.81
C LEU A 163 -1.31 6.04 -7.31
N GLY A 164 -1.50 4.84 -7.88
CA GLY A 164 -1.42 4.63 -9.32
C GLY A 164 -2.47 5.43 -10.10
N LEU A 165 -3.71 5.48 -9.60
CA LEU A 165 -4.77 6.30 -10.15
C LEU A 165 -4.43 7.80 -10.05
N MET A 166 -3.93 8.25 -8.89
CA MET A 166 -3.52 9.63 -8.64
C MET A 166 -2.38 10.06 -9.56
N LYS A 167 -1.33 9.22 -9.67
CA LYS A 167 -0.17 9.45 -10.55
C LYS A 167 -0.58 9.48 -12.04
N SER A 168 -1.48 8.59 -12.45
CA SER A 168 -2.03 8.57 -13.82
C SER A 168 -2.84 9.83 -14.15
N TYR A 169 -3.55 10.38 -13.15
CA TYR A 169 -4.33 11.61 -13.32
C TYR A 169 -3.45 12.87 -13.34
N ALA A 170 -2.38 12.90 -12.56
CA ALA A 170 -1.50 14.04 -12.39
C ALA A 170 -0.02 13.61 -12.53
N PRO A 171 0.42 13.17 -13.74
CA PRO A 171 1.75 12.54 -13.93
C PRO A 171 2.91 13.51 -13.69
N ASP A 172 2.70 14.80 -13.86
CA ASP A 172 3.72 15.84 -13.73
C ASP A 172 3.84 16.42 -12.31
N LEU A 173 2.93 16.04 -11.39
CA LEU A 173 3.03 16.47 -10.01
C LEU A 173 4.12 15.69 -9.26
N GLU A 174 4.82 16.43 -8.39
CA GLU A 174 5.80 15.85 -7.47
C GLU A 174 5.14 14.80 -6.56
N ASN A 175 5.86 13.74 -6.25
CA ASN A 175 5.34 12.67 -5.41
C ASN A 175 4.92 13.14 -4.02
N ASP A 176 5.61 14.13 -3.45
CA ASP A 176 5.28 14.68 -2.14
C ASP A 176 3.86 15.25 -2.13
N ILE A 177 3.46 16.00 -3.17
CA ILE A 177 2.10 16.52 -3.31
C ILE A 177 1.06 15.39 -3.42
N ILE A 178 1.41 14.33 -4.16
CA ILE A 178 0.53 13.15 -4.31
C ILE A 178 0.37 12.43 -2.97
N ILE A 179 1.46 12.28 -2.22
CA ILE A 179 1.47 11.63 -0.90
C ILE A 179 0.73 12.51 0.13
N ASP A 180 0.94 13.82 0.13
CA ASP A 180 0.22 14.76 0.99
C ASP A 180 -1.30 14.67 0.72
N CYS A 181 -1.72 14.72 -0.55
CA CYS A 181 -3.13 14.54 -0.90
C CYS A 181 -3.70 13.16 -0.51
N LEU A 182 -2.89 12.11 -0.48
CA LEU A 182 -3.31 10.81 0.03
C LEU A 182 -3.53 10.86 1.55
N GLN A 183 -2.59 11.46 2.30
CA GLN A 183 -2.56 11.42 3.76
C GLN A 183 -3.52 12.44 4.37
N ASP A 184 -3.51 13.68 3.90
CA ASP A 184 -4.32 14.76 4.46
C ASP A 184 -5.82 14.58 4.23
N GLU A 185 -6.19 13.83 3.18
CA GLU A 185 -7.58 13.58 2.81
C GLU A 185 -8.12 12.22 3.32
N CYS A 186 -7.44 11.61 4.28
CA CYS A 186 -7.94 10.40 4.94
C CYS A 186 -9.17 10.69 5.79
N ASP A 187 -10.11 9.74 5.85
CA ASP A 187 -11.21 9.79 6.81
C ASP A 187 -10.68 9.49 8.22
N ASP A 188 -11.04 10.34 9.19
CA ASP A 188 -10.69 10.11 10.60
C ASP A 188 -11.42 8.87 11.15
N ILE A 189 -10.65 7.91 11.63
CA ILE A 189 -11.14 6.67 12.22
C ILE A 189 -10.87 6.58 13.73
N SER A 190 -10.45 7.65 14.37
CA SER A 190 -10.05 7.67 15.79
C SER A 190 -11.20 7.30 16.73
N SER A 191 -12.42 7.76 16.43
CA SER A 191 -13.63 7.45 17.21
C SER A 191 -13.98 5.95 17.20
N PHE A 192 -13.65 5.24 16.13
CA PHE A 192 -13.84 3.78 16.03
C PHE A 192 -12.69 3.00 16.66
N ASN A 193 -11.56 3.66 16.95
CA ASN A 193 -10.31 3.05 17.41
C ASN A 193 -9.69 3.80 18.60
N PRO A 194 -10.44 4.05 19.69
CA PRO A 194 -9.98 4.93 20.78
C PRO A 194 -8.69 4.44 21.46
N SER A 195 -8.43 3.13 21.48
CA SER A 195 -7.20 2.54 22.03
C SER A 195 -5.97 2.68 21.11
N TYR A 196 -6.15 3.18 19.89
CA TYR A 196 -5.11 3.30 18.87
C TYR A 196 -5.00 4.73 18.32
N ASN A 197 -5.45 5.73 19.08
CA ASN A 197 -5.39 7.12 18.67
C ASN A 197 -3.94 7.53 18.34
N GLY A 198 -3.70 8.12 17.16
CA GLY A 198 -2.38 8.46 16.64
C GLY A 198 -1.49 7.26 16.25
N LEU A 199 -2.02 6.03 16.20
CA LEU A 199 -1.26 4.81 15.90
C LEU A 199 -1.74 4.09 14.62
N LEU A 200 -2.66 4.70 13.87
CA LEU A 200 -3.22 4.17 12.62
C LEU A 200 -3.01 5.11 11.43
N GLY A 201 -2.00 5.98 11.54
CA GLY A 201 -1.69 6.99 10.54
C GLY A 201 -2.71 8.13 10.51
N SER A 202 -2.80 8.81 9.38
CA SER A 202 -3.74 9.91 9.14
C SER A 202 -5.22 9.46 9.16
N GLY A 203 -5.48 8.16 8.99
CA GLY A 203 -6.82 7.60 8.95
C GLY A 203 -7.01 6.60 7.82
N ARG A 204 -8.26 6.33 7.44
CA ARG A 204 -8.58 5.47 6.31
C ARG A 204 -8.53 6.25 5.00
N ILE A 205 -7.79 5.75 4.01
CA ILE A 205 -7.70 6.39 2.68
C ILE A 205 -9.09 6.69 2.10
N ASN A 206 -9.23 7.87 1.47
CA ASN A 206 -10.43 8.33 0.80
C ASN A 206 -10.12 8.72 -0.65
N ALA A 207 -10.36 7.78 -1.58
CA ALA A 207 -10.02 7.97 -2.99
C ALA A 207 -10.67 9.22 -3.61
N ARG A 208 -11.91 9.53 -3.23
CA ARG A 208 -12.62 10.70 -3.75
C ARG A 208 -11.97 12.00 -3.28
N ALA A 209 -11.69 12.10 -1.99
CA ALA A 209 -11.10 13.29 -1.40
C ALA A 209 -9.67 13.51 -1.91
N SER A 210 -8.84 12.45 -1.96
CA SER A 210 -7.48 12.50 -2.51
C SER A 210 -7.45 12.97 -3.97
N MET A 211 -8.37 12.46 -4.82
CA MET A 211 -8.47 12.91 -6.22
C MET A 211 -8.98 14.36 -6.34
N GLN A 212 -9.84 14.81 -5.44
CA GLN A 212 -10.28 16.21 -5.41
C GLN A 212 -9.16 17.15 -4.96
N CYS A 213 -8.32 16.73 -4.02
CA CYS A 213 -7.12 17.46 -3.61
C CYS A 213 -6.20 17.70 -4.81
N LEU A 214 -5.84 16.65 -5.57
CA LEU A 214 -5.02 16.79 -6.79
C LEU A 214 -5.64 17.73 -7.81
N ARG A 215 -6.96 17.63 -8.04
CA ARG A 215 -7.66 18.52 -8.96
C ARG A 215 -7.54 19.99 -8.56
N ASN A 216 -7.58 20.28 -7.26
CA ASN A 216 -7.42 21.63 -6.75
C ASN A 216 -6.00 22.15 -7.03
N TYR A 217 -4.97 21.32 -6.77
CA TYR A 217 -3.58 21.67 -7.10
C TYR A 217 -3.36 21.96 -8.60
N MET A 218 -3.96 21.19 -9.48
CA MET A 218 -3.81 21.38 -10.94
C MET A 218 -4.59 22.59 -11.47
N SER A 219 -5.45 23.20 -10.66
CA SER A 219 -6.29 24.35 -11.05
C SER A 219 -5.70 25.70 -10.62
N THR A 220 -4.62 25.67 -9.84
CA THR A 220 -3.86 26.86 -9.38
C THR A 220 -2.65 27.12 -10.27
#